data_eea6c904151e23b3942b0d242a661b31
#
_entry.id   eea6c904151e23b3942b0d242a661b31
#
_cell.length_a   1.000
_cell.length_b   1.000
_cell.length_c   1.000
_cell.angle_alpha   90.00
_cell.angle_beta   90.00
_cell.angle_gamma   90.00
#
_symmetry.space_group_name_H-M   'P 1'
#
loop_
_entity.id
_entity.type
_entity.pdbx_description
1 polymer ?
#
loop_
_entity_poly.entity_id
_entity_poly.type
_entity_poly.pdbx_seq_one_letter_code
_entity_poly.pdbx_strand_id
1 'polypeptide(L)'
;GTYTSEGVSIPMAASVVAIQSVFVRAGGGTTTDVFIQTSLDNGSTWIDIAQFALATTTVTKVSAVRPYIAMAANVTPTDGALSDNTILDGLIGDRLRVKTVVVGAYSGASTLAVNVCIN
;
A
#
# COMPACT_ATOMS: atom_id res chain seq x y z
N GLY A 1 8.15 -13.00 -5.13
CA GLY A 1 8.70 -11.86 -5.86
C GLY A 1 8.16 -10.53 -5.40
N THR A 2 8.75 -9.48 -5.87
CA THR A 2 8.34 -8.10 -5.57
C THR A 2 7.79 -7.47 -6.84
N TYR A 3 6.62 -6.86 -6.74
CA TYR A 3 5.92 -6.22 -7.87
C TYR A 3 5.58 -4.79 -7.49
N THR A 4 5.81 -3.86 -8.40
CA THR A 4 5.45 -2.45 -8.19
C THR A 4 4.58 -1.96 -9.36
N SER A 5 3.54 -1.19 -9.02
CA SER A 5 2.76 -0.49 -10.04
C SER A 5 3.50 0.77 -10.51
N GLU A 6 3.04 1.34 -11.61
CA GLU A 6 3.47 2.69 -11.99
C GLU A 6 2.96 3.70 -10.97
N GLY A 7 3.73 4.77 -10.77
CA GLY A 7 3.30 5.89 -9.95
C GLY A 7 2.22 6.71 -10.65
N VAL A 8 1.18 7.08 -9.92
CA VAL A 8 0.14 7.99 -10.40
C VAL A 8 0.21 9.31 -9.67
N SER A 9 -0.07 10.40 -10.38
CA SER A 9 -0.09 11.74 -9.77
C SER A 9 -1.29 11.89 -8.83
N ILE A 10 -1.07 12.58 -7.71
CA ILE A 10 -2.12 12.88 -6.74
C ILE A 10 -2.51 14.35 -6.93
N PRO A 11 -3.81 14.68 -7.09
CA PRO A 11 -4.26 16.05 -7.14
C PRO A 11 -3.90 16.83 -5.87
N MET A 12 -3.51 18.10 -6.01
CA MET A 12 -3.14 18.96 -4.87
C MET A 12 -4.30 19.16 -3.89
N ALA A 13 -5.54 19.07 -4.36
CA ALA A 13 -6.73 19.23 -3.53
C ALA A 13 -7.22 17.92 -2.87
N ALA A 14 -6.44 16.84 -2.98
CA ALA A 14 -6.82 15.56 -2.37
C ALA A 14 -6.90 15.69 -0.84
N SER A 15 -8.02 15.23 -0.26
CA SER A 15 -8.28 15.27 1.18
C SER A 15 -8.11 13.91 1.82
N VAL A 16 -8.31 12.83 1.07
CA VAL A 16 -8.21 11.48 1.56
C VAL A 16 -7.86 10.53 0.43
N VAL A 17 -7.09 9.51 0.74
CA VAL A 17 -6.83 8.37 -0.14
C VAL A 17 -7.42 7.14 0.54
N ALA A 18 -8.47 6.57 -0.06
CA ALA A 18 -9.09 5.35 0.41
C ALA A 18 -8.59 4.16 -0.42
N ILE A 19 -8.24 3.07 0.24
CA ILE A 19 -7.62 1.91 -0.39
C ILE A 19 -8.39 0.65 0.00
N GLN A 20 -8.63 -0.21 -0.99
CA GLN A 20 -9.21 -1.52 -0.78
C GLN A 20 -8.31 -2.58 -1.41
N SER A 21 -7.86 -3.54 -0.62
CA SER A 21 -7.17 -4.73 -1.10
C SER A 21 -8.12 -5.93 -1.07
N VAL A 22 -8.35 -6.53 -2.22
CA VAL A 22 -9.20 -7.72 -2.37
C VAL A 22 -8.31 -8.90 -2.75
N PHE A 23 -8.15 -9.84 -1.84
CA PHE A 23 -7.32 -11.01 -2.02
C PHE A 23 -8.16 -12.28 -2.01
N VAL A 24 -8.03 -13.08 -3.07
CA VAL A 24 -8.64 -14.40 -3.20
C VAL A 24 -7.53 -15.43 -3.29
N ARG A 25 -7.38 -16.24 -2.25
CA ARG A 25 -6.42 -17.32 -2.23
C ARG A 25 -7.08 -18.60 -2.73
N ALA A 26 -6.47 -19.22 -3.74
CA ALA A 26 -6.90 -20.53 -4.26
C ALA A 26 -6.10 -21.69 -3.67
N GLY A 27 -4.94 -21.42 -3.09
CA GLY A 27 -4.08 -22.42 -2.44
C GLY A 27 -2.61 -21.98 -2.44
N GLY A 28 -1.78 -22.68 -1.66
CA GLY A 28 -0.34 -22.41 -1.60
C GLY A 28 0.03 -21.09 -0.95
N GLY A 29 1.28 -20.68 -1.16
CA GLY A 29 1.84 -19.42 -0.68
C GLY A 29 2.21 -19.40 0.80
N THR A 30 2.90 -18.35 1.20
CA THR A 30 3.30 -18.10 2.59
C THR A 30 2.81 -16.73 3.03
N THR A 31 3.24 -15.66 2.36
CA THR A 31 2.81 -14.29 2.67
C THR A 31 2.55 -13.51 1.40
N THR A 32 1.60 -12.61 1.47
CA THR A 32 1.40 -11.53 0.50
C THR A 32 1.24 -10.25 1.27
N ASP A 33 2.20 -9.35 1.14
CA ASP A 33 2.21 -8.05 1.78
C ASP A 33 2.03 -6.96 0.73
N VAL A 34 1.05 -6.10 0.95
CA VAL A 34 0.74 -4.99 0.06
C VAL A 34 1.11 -3.69 0.76
N PHE A 35 1.97 -2.91 0.12
CA PHE A 35 2.37 -1.59 0.59
C PHE A 35 1.80 -0.52 -0.33
N ILE A 36 1.11 0.43 0.24
CA ILE A 36 0.73 1.65 -0.47
C ILE A 36 1.80 2.68 -0.18
N GLN A 37 2.34 3.26 -1.22
CA GLN A 37 3.50 4.14 -1.12
C GLN A 37 3.23 5.50 -1.74
N THR A 38 3.82 6.52 -1.16
CA THR A 38 3.81 7.88 -1.69
C THR A 38 5.23 8.36 -1.96
N SER A 39 5.35 9.40 -2.77
CA SER A 39 6.63 10.06 -3.05
C SER A 39 6.51 11.56 -2.81
N LEU A 40 7.56 12.15 -2.26
CA LEU A 40 7.67 13.60 -2.06
C LEU A 40 8.62 14.25 -3.07
N ASP A 41 9.30 13.46 -3.88
CA ASP A 41 10.35 13.90 -4.80
C ASP A 41 10.12 13.40 -6.23
N ASN A 42 8.86 13.43 -6.65
CA ASN A 42 8.44 13.12 -8.01
C ASN A 42 8.77 11.68 -8.45
N GLY A 43 8.74 10.73 -7.51
CA GLY A 43 8.96 9.31 -7.78
C GLY A 43 10.40 8.83 -7.64
N SER A 44 11.32 9.66 -7.15
CA SER A 44 12.71 9.25 -6.93
C SER A 44 12.86 8.35 -5.70
N THR A 45 12.12 8.66 -4.63
CA THR A 45 12.06 7.82 -3.43
C THR A 45 10.61 7.55 -3.03
N TRP A 46 10.38 6.39 -2.44
CA TRP A 46 9.04 5.93 -2.08
C TRP A 46 8.96 5.62 -0.59
N ILE A 47 7.83 5.97 0.00
CA ILE A 47 7.58 5.90 1.43
C ILE A 47 6.31 5.09 1.65
N ASP A 48 6.37 4.06 2.49
CA ASP A 48 5.20 3.29 2.88
C ASP A 48 4.24 4.15 3.70
N ILE A 49 2.98 4.20 3.31
CA ILE A 49 1.92 4.90 4.06
C ILE A 49 0.81 3.97 4.54
N ALA A 50 0.70 2.77 3.99
CA ALA A 50 -0.21 1.75 4.47
C ALA A 50 0.34 0.36 4.13
N GLN A 51 0.03 -0.62 4.95
CA GLN A 51 0.41 -2.01 4.74
C GLN A 51 -0.78 -2.92 5.00
N PHE A 52 -0.98 -3.90 4.10
CA PHE A 52 -1.95 -4.97 4.27
C PHE A 52 -1.22 -6.31 4.28
N ALA A 53 -1.32 -7.05 5.37
CA ALA A 53 -0.80 -8.41 5.47
C ALA A 53 -1.94 -9.38 5.17
N LEU A 54 -1.86 -10.07 4.03
CA LEU A 54 -2.94 -10.93 3.52
C LEU A 54 -2.67 -12.41 3.77
N ALA A 55 -1.41 -12.79 3.90
CA ALA A 55 -0.95 -14.15 4.22
C ALA A 55 -1.60 -15.21 3.32
N THR A 56 -2.36 -16.14 3.92
CA THR A 56 -3.00 -17.25 3.22
C THR A 56 -4.52 -17.23 3.38
N THR A 57 -5.10 -16.08 3.63
CA THR A 57 -6.53 -15.92 3.88
C THR A 57 -7.18 -15.14 2.74
N THR A 58 -8.25 -15.66 2.18
CA THR A 58 -9.12 -14.88 1.28
C THR A 58 -9.77 -13.78 2.11
N VAL A 59 -9.45 -12.53 1.79
CA VAL A 59 -9.86 -11.39 2.63
C VAL A 59 -9.89 -10.10 1.82
N THR A 60 -10.79 -9.21 2.22
CA THR A 60 -10.81 -7.81 1.77
C THR A 60 -10.45 -6.91 2.95
N LYS A 61 -9.45 -6.06 2.77
CA LYS A 61 -9.04 -5.08 3.77
C LYS A 61 -9.11 -3.68 3.21
N VAL A 62 -9.48 -2.72 4.02
CA VAL A 62 -9.61 -1.32 3.63
C VAL A 62 -8.82 -0.42 4.57
N SER A 63 -8.35 0.70 4.03
CA SER A 63 -7.66 1.76 4.76
C SER A 63 -8.00 3.11 4.17
N ALA A 64 -7.82 4.16 4.98
CA ALA A 64 -7.87 5.53 4.50
C ALA A 64 -6.72 6.33 5.12
N VAL A 65 -6.04 7.13 4.30
CA VAL A 65 -4.91 7.96 4.71
C VAL A 65 -5.23 9.41 4.42
N ARG A 66 -4.94 10.30 5.37
CA ARG A 66 -5.22 11.73 5.27
C ARG A 66 -3.93 12.52 5.10
N PRO A 67 -3.86 13.50 4.18
CA PRO A 67 -2.62 14.23 3.92
C PRO A 67 -2.34 15.39 4.88
N TYR A 68 -3.31 15.84 5.64
CA TYR A 68 -3.25 17.13 6.35
C TYR A 68 -3.23 17.02 7.87
N ILE A 69 -2.77 15.90 8.40
CA ILE A 69 -2.58 15.74 9.85
C ILE A 69 -1.11 15.97 10.16
N ALA A 70 -0.85 16.93 11.05
CA ALA A 70 0.51 17.18 11.51
C ALA A 70 1.02 15.97 12.31
N MET A 71 2.21 15.52 11.98
CA MET A 71 2.86 14.43 12.70
C MET A 71 3.47 14.97 14.00
N ALA A 72 3.34 14.21 15.09
CA ALA A 72 3.87 14.60 16.39
C ALA A 72 5.40 14.48 16.46
N ALA A 73 6.01 13.66 15.60
CA ALA A 73 7.46 13.42 15.56
C ALA A 73 7.91 13.08 14.14
N ASN A 74 9.20 13.23 13.90
CA ASN A 74 9.81 12.77 12.67
C ASN A 74 9.77 11.25 12.61
N VAL A 75 9.60 10.73 11.40
CA VAL A 75 9.54 9.29 11.14
C VAL A 75 10.63 8.94 10.15
N THR A 76 11.34 7.85 10.40
CA THR A 76 12.24 7.27 9.41
C THR A 76 11.41 6.48 8.39
N PRO A 77 11.39 6.90 7.12
CA PRO A 77 10.55 6.24 6.13
C PRO A 77 11.07 4.84 5.79
N THR A 78 10.15 3.96 5.42
CA THR A 78 10.47 2.63 4.92
C THR A 78 9.94 2.46 3.50
N ASP A 79 10.55 1.54 2.75
CA ASP A 79 10.15 1.16 1.40
C ASP A 79 9.93 -0.35 1.36
N GLY A 80 8.71 -0.79 1.69
CA GLY A 80 8.36 -2.21 1.75
C GLY A 80 8.69 -2.87 3.10
N ALA A 81 8.65 -2.12 4.19
CA ALA A 81 8.96 -2.62 5.53
C ALA A 81 8.04 -2.09 6.64
N LEU A 82 6.97 -1.38 6.28
CA LEU A 82 5.99 -0.94 7.27
C LEU A 82 5.36 -2.15 7.97
N SER A 83 5.13 -2.04 9.27
CA SER A 83 4.57 -3.12 10.09
C SER A 83 3.21 -3.59 9.57
N ASP A 84 2.91 -4.86 9.79
CA ASP A 84 1.70 -5.51 9.31
C ASP A 84 0.44 -4.75 9.71
N ASN A 85 -0.43 -4.48 8.73
CA ASN A 85 -1.74 -3.86 8.91
C ASN A 85 -1.70 -2.51 9.63
N THR A 86 -0.66 -1.72 9.38
CA THR A 86 -0.51 -0.38 9.96
C THR A 86 -0.62 0.71 8.90
N ILE A 87 -0.86 1.92 9.36
CA ILE A 87 -0.98 3.13 8.55
C ILE A 87 -0.05 4.20 9.10
N LEU A 88 0.67 4.86 8.20
CA LEU A 88 1.36 6.11 8.49
C LEU A 88 0.47 7.26 7.99
N ASP A 89 -0.40 7.75 8.87
CA ASP A 89 -1.35 8.81 8.54
C ASP A 89 -0.68 10.19 8.56
N GLY A 90 -1.17 11.09 7.74
CA GLY A 90 -0.72 12.48 7.68
C GLY A 90 0.32 12.78 6.61
N LEU A 91 0.80 11.78 5.88
CA LEU A 91 1.80 11.97 4.83
C LEU A 91 1.27 11.48 3.49
N ILE A 92 1.00 12.40 2.58
CA ILE A 92 0.73 12.12 1.17
C ILE A 92 1.49 13.12 0.32
N GLY A 93 2.33 12.63 -0.57
CA GLY A 93 3.12 13.44 -1.47
C GLY A 93 2.43 13.68 -2.82
N ASP A 94 3.23 13.79 -3.86
CA ASP A 94 2.76 14.10 -5.22
C ASP A 94 2.41 12.86 -6.05
N ARG A 95 2.80 11.66 -5.60
CA ARG A 95 2.57 10.40 -6.31
C ARG A 95 2.19 9.28 -5.37
N LEU A 96 1.50 8.31 -5.95
CA LEU A 96 1.09 7.08 -5.26
C LEU A 96 1.46 5.86 -6.09
N ARG A 97 1.90 4.79 -5.46
CA ARG A 97 2.04 3.47 -6.10
C ARG A 97 1.72 2.35 -5.13
N VAL A 98 1.58 1.15 -5.69
CA VAL A 98 1.41 -0.09 -4.92
C VAL A 98 2.66 -0.95 -5.09
N LYS A 99 3.19 -1.45 -3.98
CA LYS A 99 4.27 -2.44 -3.96
C LYS A 99 3.76 -3.70 -3.28
N THR A 100 3.89 -4.84 -3.96
CA THR A 100 3.45 -6.13 -3.43
C THR A 100 4.65 -7.06 -3.29
N VAL A 101 4.81 -7.65 -2.13
CA VAL A 101 5.86 -8.64 -1.84
C VAL A 101 5.21 -9.98 -1.55
N VAL A 102 5.49 -10.95 -2.40
CA VAL A 102 4.92 -12.30 -2.34
C VAL A 102 6.01 -13.29 -1.98
N VAL A 103 5.78 -14.06 -0.92
CA VAL A 103 6.65 -15.15 -0.49
C VAL A 103 5.90 -16.48 -0.64
N GLY A 104 6.56 -17.46 -1.23
CA GLY A 104 5.98 -18.76 -1.55
C GLY A 104 5.27 -18.76 -2.90
N ALA A 105 4.81 -19.92 -3.31
CA ALA A 105 4.14 -20.13 -4.58
C ALA A 105 2.64 -20.30 -4.34
N TYR A 106 1.87 -19.26 -4.67
CA TYR A 106 0.40 -19.35 -4.65
C TYR A 106 -0.12 -20.09 -5.88
N SER A 107 -1.29 -20.72 -5.74
CA SER A 107 -1.98 -21.31 -6.88
C SER A 107 -2.30 -20.26 -7.93
N GLY A 108 -2.21 -20.62 -9.22
CA GLY A 108 -2.43 -19.67 -10.32
C GLY A 108 -3.83 -19.08 -10.40
N ALA A 109 -4.81 -19.63 -9.66
CA ALA A 109 -6.15 -19.06 -9.54
C ALA A 109 -6.27 -18.02 -8.42
N SER A 110 -5.20 -17.78 -7.65
CA SER A 110 -5.16 -16.72 -6.64
C SER A 110 -5.08 -15.35 -7.30
N THR A 111 -5.83 -14.38 -6.79
CA THR A 111 -5.90 -13.04 -7.36
C THR A 111 -5.77 -11.97 -6.28
N LEU A 112 -5.19 -10.85 -6.66
CA LEU A 112 -5.10 -9.65 -5.84
C LEU A 112 -5.52 -8.44 -6.67
N ALA A 113 -6.48 -7.68 -6.15
CA ALA A 113 -6.87 -6.39 -6.71
C ALA A 113 -6.69 -5.31 -5.64
N VAL A 114 -6.08 -4.19 -6.00
CA VAL A 114 -5.95 -3.03 -5.14
C VAL A 114 -6.64 -1.85 -5.80
N ASN A 115 -7.69 -1.36 -5.16
CA ASN A 115 -8.49 -0.24 -5.63
C ASN A 115 -8.14 0.99 -4.79
N VAL A 116 -7.86 2.10 -5.45
CA VAL A 116 -7.50 3.36 -4.81
C VAL A 116 -8.47 4.44 -5.26
N CYS A 117 -9.06 5.14 -4.30
CA CYS A 117 -9.93 6.29 -4.55
C CYS A 117 -9.30 7.52 -3.91
N ILE A 118 -9.02 8.54 -4.73
CA ILE A 118 -8.41 9.80 -4.31
C ILE A 118 -9.48 10.88 -4.36
N ASN A 119 -9.78 11.47 -3.21
CA ASN A 119 -10.77 12.54 -3.10
C ASN A 119 -10.17 13.85 -2.59
#